data_681b1abf3e80141275bdbb92dd1f17c9
#
_entry.id   681b1abf3e80141275bdbb92dd1f17c9
#
_cell.length_a   1.000
_cell.length_b   1.000
_cell.length_c   1.000
_cell.angle_alpha   90.00
_cell.angle_beta   90.00
_cell.angle_gamma   90.00
#
_symmetry.space_group_name_H-M   'P 1'
#
loop_
_entity.id
_entity.type
_entity.pdbx_description
1 polymer ?
#
loop_
_entity_poly.entity_id
_entity_poly.type
_entity_poly.pdbx_seq_one_letter_code
_entity_poly.pdbx_strand_id
1 'polypeptide(L)'
;DNEKMSKSLGNFVTVHDMLQTVDGQVLRFFLATQQYRKPINFTEKAIHDAEVNLKYLKNTHSLPLTEQVNQAELQTYLDAFQEAMDDDFNTANGVTVLFDMAKWINSGNYDQTVKDAFEKMLQVFGIVFEEEVLDEDIEKLIEERQAARANKDFATADRIRDELAAQGIKLLDTKEGVRWTRD
;
A
#
# COMPACT_ATOMS: atom_id res chain seq x y z
N ASP A 1 -21.28 4.76 15.61
CA ASP A 1 -22.06 5.82 16.27
C ASP A 1 -22.26 5.55 17.78
N ASN A 2 -21.27 4.95 18.43
CA ASN A 2 -21.26 4.61 19.86
C ASN A 2 -22.40 3.72 20.34
N GLU A 3 -23.09 3.04 19.43
CA GLU A 3 -24.15 2.09 19.71
C GLU A 3 -23.64 0.66 19.49
N LYS A 4 -24.03 -0.27 20.36
CA LYS A 4 -23.63 -1.67 20.23
C LYS A 4 -24.26 -2.29 18.99
N MET A 5 -23.44 -2.83 18.10
CA MET A 5 -23.93 -3.62 16.98
C MET A 5 -24.59 -4.90 17.47
N SER A 6 -25.80 -5.19 16.99
CA SER A 6 -26.47 -6.47 17.22
C SER A 6 -27.41 -6.81 16.07
N LYS A 7 -27.63 -8.11 15.85
CA LYS A 7 -28.58 -8.58 14.84
C LYS A 7 -29.99 -8.13 15.13
N SER A 8 -30.38 -8.05 16.42
CA SER A 8 -31.72 -7.64 16.86
C SER A 8 -32.01 -6.14 16.63
N LEU A 9 -30.98 -5.30 16.58
CA LEU A 9 -31.11 -3.87 16.31
C LEU A 9 -31.05 -3.53 14.80
N GLY A 10 -30.73 -4.50 13.95
CA GLY A 10 -30.60 -4.28 12.51
C GLY A 10 -29.44 -3.37 12.09
N ASN A 11 -28.53 -3.02 13.02
CA ASN A 11 -27.36 -2.19 12.80
C ASN A 11 -26.07 -3.01 12.62
N PHE A 12 -26.20 -4.29 12.30
CA PHE A 12 -25.12 -5.24 12.14
C PHE A 12 -24.64 -5.26 10.68
N VAL A 13 -23.34 -5.11 10.48
CA VAL A 13 -22.67 -5.23 9.18
C VAL A 13 -21.59 -6.30 9.28
N THR A 14 -21.55 -7.23 8.33
CA THR A 14 -20.49 -8.25 8.29
C THR A 14 -19.23 -7.73 7.60
N VAL A 15 -18.09 -8.38 7.87
CA VAL A 15 -16.84 -8.12 7.12
C VAL A 15 -17.06 -8.37 5.62
N HIS A 16 -17.85 -9.41 5.27
CA HIS A 16 -18.18 -9.70 3.88
C HIS A 16 -18.93 -8.54 3.21
N ASP A 17 -19.93 -7.98 3.88
CA ASP A 17 -20.70 -6.84 3.34
C ASP A 17 -19.81 -5.61 3.16
N MET A 18 -18.90 -5.39 4.11
CA MET A 18 -17.96 -4.27 4.05
C MET A 18 -16.98 -4.38 2.87
N LEU A 19 -16.46 -5.58 2.61
CA LEU A 19 -15.54 -5.81 1.50
C LEU A 19 -16.18 -5.62 0.11
N GLN A 20 -17.50 -5.42 0.03
CA GLN A 20 -18.16 -5.03 -1.22
C GLN A 20 -17.97 -3.53 -1.55
N THR A 21 -17.66 -2.70 -0.54
CA THR A 21 -17.60 -1.23 -0.67
C THR A 21 -16.31 -0.62 -0.16
N VAL A 22 -15.56 -1.33 0.68
CA VAL A 22 -14.31 -0.88 1.29
C VAL A 22 -13.17 -1.81 0.88
N ASP A 23 -12.06 -1.24 0.46
CA ASP A 23 -10.85 -2.02 0.16
C ASP A 23 -10.40 -2.83 1.38
N GLY A 24 -9.98 -4.07 1.14
CA GLY A 24 -9.60 -5.00 2.20
C GLY A 24 -8.38 -4.54 3.02
N GLN A 25 -7.43 -3.81 2.41
CA GLN A 25 -6.29 -3.26 3.12
C GLN A 25 -6.70 -2.08 4.00
N VAL A 26 -7.64 -1.24 3.53
CA VAL A 26 -8.20 -0.13 4.33
C VAL A 26 -8.91 -0.68 5.56
N LEU A 27 -9.76 -1.69 5.39
CA LEU A 27 -10.46 -2.32 6.50
C LEU A 27 -9.49 -2.96 7.50
N ARG A 28 -8.48 -3.66 7.01
CA ARG A 28 -7.43 -4.27 7.85
C ARG A 28 -6.65 -3.21 8.61
N PHE A 29 -6.22 -2.15 7.94
CA PHE A 29 -5.51 -1.04 8.57
C PHE A 29 -6.37 -0.36 9.63
N PHE A 30 -7.64 -0.06 9.34
CA PHE A 30 -8.57 0.47 10.31
C PHE A 30 -8.63 -0.38 11.58
N LEU A 31 -8.81 -1.70 11.44
CA LEU A 31 -8.90 -2.62 12.58
C LEU A 31 -7.57 -2.70 13.34
N ALA A 32 -6.42 -2.74 12.63
CA ALA A 32 -5.10 -2.82 13.23
C ALA A 32 -4.70 -1.56 14.02
N THR A 33 -5.26 -0.40 13.67
CA THR A 33 -5.01 0.86 14.38
C THR A 33 -5.79 0.99 15.69
N GLN A 34 -6.75 0.11 15.93
CA GLN A 34 -7.58 0.15 17.13
C GLN A 34 -6.93 -0.64 18.28
N GLN A 35 -7.10 -0.15 19.49
CA GLN A 35 -6.71 -0.91 20.66
C GLN A 35 -7.69 -2.08 20.87
N TYR A 36 -7.23 -3.31 20.73
CA TYR A 36 -8.08 -4.51 20.78
C TYR A 36 -8.88 -4.68 22.10
N ARG A 37 -8.44 -4.02 23.18
CA ARG A 37 -9.12 -4.03 24.49
C ARG A 37 -10.24 -2.98 24.61
N LYS A 38 -10.40 -2.09 23.62
CA LYS A 38 -11.41 -1.03 23.63
C LYS A 38 -12.50 -1.32 22.59
N PRO A 39 -13.73 -0.90 22.86
CA PRO A 39 -14.78 -0.94 21.85
C PRO A 39 -14.37 -0.13 20.62
N ILE A 40 -14.58 -0.70 19.45
CA ILE A 40 -14.31 -0.05 18.17
C ILE A 40 -15.55 0.75 17.77
N ASN A 41 -15.40 2.05 17.57
CA ASN A 41 -16.44 2.88 17.00
C ASN A 41 -16.33 2.87 15.48
N PHE A 42 -17.20 2.09 14.86
CA PHE A 42 -17.24 1.94 13.42
C PHE A 42 -18.09 3.07 12.81
N THR A 43 -17.46 3.98 12.06
CA THR A 43 -18.11 5.09 11.36
C THR A 43 -17.53 5.26 9.97
N GLU A 44 -18.30 5.80 9.03
CA GLU A 44 -17.81 6.14 7.69
C GLU A 44 -16.61 7.07 7.74
N LYS A 45 -16.64 8.05 8.66
CA LYS A 45 -15.49 8.95 8.88
C LYS A 45 -14.24 8.20 9.29
N ALA A 46 -14.33 7.23 10.20
CA ALA A 46 -13.17 6.48 10.67
C ALA A 46 -12.58 5.59 9.56
N ILE A 47 -13.40 5.04 8.67
CA ILE A 47 -12.96 4.31 7.48
C ILE A 47 -12.29 5.26 6.49
N HIS A 48 -12.86 6.43 6.24
CA HIS A 48 -12.26 7.43 5.36
C HIS A 48 -10.92 7.93 5.91
N ASP A 49 -10.82 8.20 7.21
CA ASP A 49 -9.55 8.57 7.86
C ASP A 49 -8.49 7.47 7.70
N ALA A 50 -8.88 6.19 7.80
CA ALA A 50 -7.99 5.05 7.55
C ALA A 50 -7.52 4.99 6.10
N GLU A 51 -8.41 5.25 5.13
CA GLU A 51 -8.07 5.32 3.70
C GLU A 51 -7.06 6.42 3.40
N VAL A 52 -7.28 7.63 3.93
CA VAL A 52 -6.35 8.76 3.78
C VAL A 52 -4.98 8.44 4.39
N ASN A 53 -4.97 7.84 5.56
CA ASN A 53 -3.75 7.44 6.24
C ASN A 53 -2.99 6.34 5.48
N LEU A 54 -3.69 5.34 4.96
CA LEU A 54 -3.09 4.28 4.15
C LEU A 54 -2.50 4.83 2.85
N LYS A 55 -3.21 5.77 2.20
CA LYS A 55 -2.70 6.46 1.02
C LYS A 55 -1.44 7.27 1.31
N TYR A 56 -1.36 7.93 2.46
CA TYR A 56 -0.14 8.63 2.89
C TYR A 56 1.05 7.66 3.02
N LEU A 57 0.85 6.50 3.66
CA LEU A 57 1.89 5.48 3.78
C LEU A 57 2.30 4.90 2.41
N LYS A 58 1.34 4.68 1.50
CA LYS A 58 1.61 4.24 0.13
C LYS A 58 2.45 5.26 -0.64
N ASN A 59 2.10 6.54 -0.56
CA ASN A 59 2.87 7.61 -1.20
C ASN A 59 4.30 7.68 -0.64
N THR A 60 4.48 7.50 0.67
CA THR A 60 5.80 7.45 1.30
C THR A 60 6.61 6.26 0.78
N HIS A 61 6.00 5.08 0.69
CA HIS A 61 6.64 3.87 0.17
C HIS A 61 7.11 4.02 -1.29
N SER A 62 6.36 4.75 -2.10
CA SER A 62 6.64 4.99 -3.53
C SER A 62 7.67 6.09 -3.80
N LEU A 63 8.26 6.68 -2.78
CA LEU A 63 9.31 7.70 -2.97
C LEU A 63 10.57 7.09 -3.61
N PRO A 64 11.29 7.87 -4.43
CA PRO A 64 12.56 7.44 -4.97
C PRO A 64 13.59 7.27 -3.83
N LEU A 65 14.46 6.27 -3.99
CA LEU A 65 15.53 6.01 -3.02
C LEU A 65 16.51 7.18 -3.00
N THR A 66 16.97 7.52 -1.79
CA THR A 66 18.01 8.51 -1.55
C THR A 66 19.37 7.84 -1.38
N GLU A 67 20.41 8.63 -1.21
CA GLU A 67 21.73 8.14 -0.78
C GLU A 67 21.64 7.50 0.62
N GLN A 68 22.71 6.84 1.01
CA GLN A 68 22.79 6.13 2.29
C GLN A 68 22.46 7.05 3.47
N VAL A 69 21.55 6.60 4.34
CA VAL A 69 21.08 7.33 5.53
C VAL A 69 21.86 6.96 6.79
N ASN A 70 21.68 7.77 7.81
CA ASN A 70 22.22 7.48 9.15
C ASN A 70 21.53 6.26 9.78
N GLN A 71 22.24 5.15 9.83
CA GLN A 71 21.70 3.89 10.35
C GLN A 71 21.36 3.94 11.85
N ALA A 72 21.99 4.85 12.61
CA ALA A 72 21.65 5.04 14.02
C ALA A 72 20.26 5.66 14.21
N GLU A 73 19.86 6.56 13.32
CA GLU A 73 18.49 7.12 13.33
C GLU A 73 17.47 6.07 12.93
N LEU A 74 17.73 5.26 11.91
CA LEU A 74 16.87 4.13 11.54
C LEU A 74 16.67 3.19 12.74
N GLN A 75 17.76 2.86 13.46
CA GLN A 75 17.70 1.96 14.60
C GLN A 75 16.78 2.48 15.70
N THR A 76 16.70 3.81 15.91
CA THR A 76 15.78 4.37 16.92
C THR A 76 14.31 4.09 16.60
N TYR A 77 13.91 4.10 15.32
CA TYR A 77 12.55 3.75 14.91
C TYR A 77 12.28 2.25 15.06
N LEU A 78 13.26 1.41 14.73
CA LEU A 78 13.13 -0.05 14.90
C LEU A 78 12.97 -0.44 16.36
N ASP A 79 13.79 0.12 17.24
CA ASP A 79 13.73 -0.13 18.68
C ASP A 79 12.39 0.35 19.27
N ALA A 80 11.94 1.56 18.90
CA ALA A 80 10.66 2.09 19.35
C ALA A 80 9.47 1.26 18.86
N PHE A 81 9.54 0.74 17.61
CA PHE A 81 8.51 -0.14 17.06
C PHE A 81 8.47 -1.47 17.80
N GLN A 82 9.63 -2.07 18.05
CA GLN A 82 9.73 -3.33 18.81
C GLN A 82 9.20 -3.14 20.23
N GLU A 83 9.59 -2.08 20.93
CA GLU A 83 9.09 -1.77 22.27
C GLU A 83 7.56 -1.64 22.29
N ALA A 84 6.97 -0.93 21.31
CA ALA A 84 5.52 -0.80 21.20
C ALA A 84 4.81 -2.15 20.97
N MET A 85 5.40 -3.03 20.16
CA MET A 85 4.81 -4.34 19.86
C MET A 85 5.02 -5.33 21.00
N ASP A 86 6.09 -5.23 21.76
CA ASP A 86 6.37 -6.05 22.94
C ASP A 86 5.48 -5.64 24.14
N ASP A 87 4.99 -4.38 24.18
CA ASP A 87 4.03 -3.89 25.17
C ASP A 87 2.59 -4.34 24.84
N ASP A 88 2.30 -5.63 25.09
CA ASP A 88 0.97 -6.25 24.94
C ASP A 88 0.33 -6.01 23.54
N PHE A 89 1.15 -6.12 22.48
CA PHE A 89 0.72 -5.83 21.11
C PHE A 89 0.04 -4.47 20.96
N ASN A 90 0.66 -3.42 21.49
CA ASN A 90 0.14 -2.06 21.41
C ASN A 90 0.23 -1.53 19.97
N THR A 91 -0.66 -2.06 19.12
CA THR A 91 -0.72 -1.72 17.70
C THR A 91 -0.93 -0.23 17.47
N ALA A 92 -1.66 0.46 18.35
CA ALA A 92 -1.85 1.91 18.25
C ALA A 92 -0.52 2.68 18.39
N ASN A 93 0.34 2.29 19.34
CA ASN A 93 1.68 2.86 19.47
C ASN A 93 2.58 2.45 18.31
N GLY A 94 2.52 1.18 17.88
CA GLY A 94 3.26 0.71 16.70
C GLY A 94 2.92 1.50 15.44
N VAL A 95 1.65 1.82 15.22
CA VAL A 95 1.21 2.69 14.12
C VAL A 95 1.73 4.12 14.28
N THR A 96 1.79 4.65 15.49
CA THR A 96 2.38 5.97 15.73
C THR A 96 3.85 6.01 15.29
N VAL A 97 4.64 5.01 15.68
CA VAL A 97 6.05 4.89 15.26
C VAL A 97 6.16 4.75 13.73
N LEU A 98 5.27 3.97 13.09
CA LEU A 98 5.22 3.84 11.64
C LEU A 98 5.02 5.20 10.95
N PHE A 99 4.12 6.04 11.45
CA PHE A 99 3.90 7.40 10.92
C PHE A 99 5.05 8.35 11.19
N ASP A 100 5.72 8.25 12.35
CA ASP A 100 6.89 9.06 12.65
C ASP A 100 8.06 8.69 11.74
N MET A 101 8.27 7.39 11.46
CA MET A 101 9.21 6.93 10.46
C MET A 101 8.84 7.42 9.05
N ALA A 102 7.55 7.39 8.68
CA ALA A 102 7.09 7.90 7.39
C ALA A 102 7.37 9.41 7.23
N LYS A 103 7.22 10.22 8.27
CA LYS A 103 7.60 11.63 8.26
C LYS A 103 9.10 11.82 8.05
N TRP A 104 9.91 11.01 8.73
CA TRP A 104 11.36 11.03 8.59
C TRP A 104 11.79 10.62 7.16
N ILE A 105 11.17 9.60 6.58
CA ILE A 105 11.36 9.22 5.16
C ILE A 105 11.03 10.41 4.25
N ASN A 106 9.87 11.06 4.44
CA ASN A 106 9.44 12.20 3.64
C ASN A 106 10.35 13.44 3.79
N SER A 107 11.20 13.50 4.80
CA SER A 107 12.23 14.54 4.94
C SER A 107 13.52 14.25 4.16
N GLY A 108 13.56 13.17 3.38
CA GLY A 108 14.67 12.84 2.49
C GLY A 108 15.56 11.69 2.97
N ASN A 109 15.07 10.82 3.85
CA ASN A 109 15.81 9.70 4.43
C ASN A 109 15.23 8.36 3.97
N TYR A 110 15.50 7.95 2.73
CA TYR A 110 14.88 6.76 2.15
C TYR A 110 15.85 5.96 1.30
N ASP A 111 16.86 5.31 1.92
CA ASP A 111 17.70 4.33 1.25
C ASP A 111 17.04 2.93 1.25
N GLN A 112 17.67 1.96 0.60
CA GLN A 112 17.16 0.60 0.50
C GLN A 112 16.95 -0.04 1.88
N THR A 113 17.83 0.23 2.85
CA THR A 113 17.73 -0.33 4.20
C THR A 113 16.50 0.20 4.93
N VAL A 114 16.21 1.51 4.75
CA VAL A 114 15.01 2.14 5.31
C VAL A 114 13.75 1.61 4.63
N LYS A 115 13.75 1.43 3.30
CA LYS A 115 12.65 0.83 2.56
C LYS A 115 12.31 -0.56 3.09
N ASP A 116 13.32 -1.43 3.20
CA ASP A 116 13.15 -2.80 3.69
C ASP A 116 12.60 -2.84 5.13
N ALA A 117 13.06 -1.94 5.98
CA ALA A 117 12.58 -1.80 7.35
C ALA A 117 11.13 -1.31 7.41
N PHE A 118 10.79 -0.30 6.62
CA PHE A 118 9.45 0.25 6.52
C PHE A 118 8.44 -0.79 6.01
N GLU A 119 8.79 -1.56 4.99
CA GLU A 119 7.99 -2.66 4.49
C GLU A 119 7.74 -3.75 5.55
N LYS A 120 8.76 -4.12 6.33
CA LYS A 120 8.59 -5.08 7.43
C LYS A 120 7.64 -4.56 8.51
N MET A 121 7.70 -3.28 8.85
CA MET A 121 6.76 -2.67 9.79
C MET A 121 5.33 -2.67 9.24
N LEU A 122 5.14 -2.33 7.96
CA LEU A 122 3.83 -2.40 7.27
C LEU A 122 3.28 -3.83 7.27
N GLN A 123 4.11 -4.83 7.00
CA GLN A 123 3.72 -6.25 6.98
C GLN A 123 3.21 -6.75 8.34
N VAL A 124 3.70 -6.22 9.46
CA VAL A 124 3.17 -6.55 10.79
C VAL A 124 1.68 -6.20 10.89
N PHE A 125 1.24 -5.12 10.22
CA PHE A 125 -0.17 -4.74 10.12
C PHE A 125 -0.90 -5.42 8.94
N GLY A 126 -0.22 -6.31 8.22
CA GLY A 126 -0.74 -7.00 7.06
C GLY A 126 -0.94 -6.09 5.84
N ILE A 127 -0.15 -5.02 5.75
CA ILE A 127 -0.17 -4.07 4.64
C ILE A 127 0.98 -4.41 3.70
N VAL A 128 0.67 -4.57 2.43
CA VAL A 128 1.63 -4.79 1.36
C VAL A 128 1.28 -3.83 0.23
N PHE A 129 2.22 -2.97 -0.12
CA PHE A 129 2.10 -2.14 -1.31
C PHE A 129 2.81 -2.84 -2.46
N GLU A 130 2.10 -3.08 -3.54
CA GLU A 130 2.72 -3.53 -4.78
C GLU A 130 3.52 -2.36 -5.37
N GLU A 131 4.71 -2.65 -5.91
CA GLU A 131 5.47 -1.65 -6.65
C GLU A 131 4.65 -1.28 -7.88
N GLU A 132 4.22 -0.03 -7.96
CA GLU A 132 3.64 0.49 -9.20
C GLU A 132 4.76 0.59 -10.22
N VAL A 133 4.59 -0.08 -11.35
CA VAL A 133 5.51 0.07 -12.49
C VAL A 133 5.51 1.53 -12.90
N LEU A 134 6.69 2.13 -12.94
CA LEU A 134 6.85 3.52 -13.36
C LEU A 134 6.37 3.69 -14.80
N ASP A 135 5.78 4.83 -15.12
CA ASP A 135 5.28 5.13 -16.47
C ASP A 135 6.39 4.97 -17.53
N GLU A 136 7.64 5.30 -17.18
CA GLU A 136 8.82 5.08 -18.05
C GLU A 136 9.07 3.58 -18.33
N ASP A 137 8.85 2.70 -17.37
CA ASP A 137 9.02 1.26 -17.57
C ASP A 137 7.87 0.67 -18.39
N ILE A 138 6.65 1.21 -18.22
CA ILE A 138 5.51 0.88 -19.07
C ILE A 138 5.80 1.28 -20.52
N GLU A 139 6.32 2.48 -20.75
CA GLU A 139 6.67 2.94 -22.09
C GLU A 139 7.75 2.08 -22.73
N LYS A 140 8.79 1.69 -21.99
CA LYS A 140 9.82 0.74 -22.46
C LYS A 140 9.21 -0.61 -22.84
N LEU A 141 8.37 -1.17 -22.00
CA LEU A 141 7.68 -2.44 -22.29
C LEU A 141 6.78 -2.34 -23.53
N ILE A 142 6.13 -1.18 -23.74
CA ILE A 142 5.35 -0.92 -24.96
C ILE A 142 6.24 -0.88 -26.19
N GLU A 143 7.41 -0.21 -26.11
CA GLU A 143 8.40 -0.17 -27.20
C GLU A 143 8.93 -1.56 -27.52
N GLU A 144 9.30 -2.36 -26.50
CA GLU A 144 9.73 -3.74 -26.67
C GLU A 144 8.64 -4.61 -27.32
N ARG A 145 7.38 -4.45 -26.90
CA ARG A 145 6.26 -5.14 -27.53
C ARG A 145 6.09 -4.75 -29.00
N GLN A 146 6.23 -3.47 -29.33
CA GLN A 146 6.16 -3.02 -30.71
C GLN A 146 7.31 -3.58 -31.57
N ALA A 147 8.53 -3.59 -31.04
CA ALA A 147 9.68 -4.18 -31.70
C ALA A 147 9.50 -5.69 -31.92
N ALA A 148 8.98 -6.41 -30.93
CA ALA A 148 8.66 -7.84 -31.06
C ALA A 148 7.62 -8.09 -32.16
N ARG A 149 6.56 -7.28 -32.24
CA ARG A 149 5.55 -7.37 -33.32
C ARG A 149 6.14 -7.09 -34.70
N ALA A 150 7.01 -6.09 -34.81
CA ALA A 150 7.69 -5.76 -36.06
C ALA A 150 8.59 -6.92 -36.54
N ASN A 151 9.21 -7.62 -35.60
CA ASN A 151 10.03 -8.81 -35.85
C ASN A 151 9.22 -10.11 -35.99
N LYS A 152 7.87 -10.04 -35.95
CA LYS A 152 6.95 -11.16 -35.95
C LYS A 152 7.13 -12.13 -34.78
N ASP A 153 7.72 -11.70 -33.69
CA ASP A 153 7.79 -12.42 -32.41
C ASP A 153 6.51 -12.15 -31.60
N PHE A 154 5.45 -12.82 -31.99
CA PHE A 154 4.16 -12.65 -31.36
C PHE A 154 4.12 -13.23 -29.94
N ALA A 155 4.95 -14.24 -29.64
CA ALA A 155 5.04 -14.84 -28.31
C ALA A 155 5.54 -13.83 -27.28
N THR A 156 6.61 -13.10 -27.59
CA THR A 156 7.13 -12.02 -26.72
C THR A 156 6.12 -10.88 -26.61
N ALA A 157 5.49 -10.48 -27.71
CA ALA A 157 4.50 -9.40 -27.68
C ALA A 157 3.27 -9.72 -26.82
N ASP A 158 2.79 -10.96 -26.85
CA ASP A 158 1.66 -11.42 -26.01
C ASP A 158 2.07 -11.54 -24.55
N ARG A 159 3.28 -12.05 -24.24
CA ARG A 159 3.81 -12.10 -22.87
C ARG A 159 3.85 -10.70 -22.23
N ILE A 160 4.38 -9.71 -22.95
CA ILE A 160 4.47 -8.32 -22.44
C ILE A 160 3.07 -7.74 -22.21
N ARG A 161 2.12 -7.98 -23.12
CA ARG A 161 0.73 -7.55 -22.94
C ARG A 161 0.11 -8.15 -21.68
N ASP A 162 0.30 -9.45 -21.47
CA ASP A 162 -0.29 -10.17 -20.35
C ASP A 162 0.38 -9.75 -19.01
N GLU A 163 1.68 -9.46 -19.04
CA GLU A 163 2.42 -8.88 -17.90
C GLU A 163 1.89 -7.51 -17.49
N LEU A 164 1.67 -6.61 -18.46
CA LEU A 164 1.09 -5.30 -18.22
C LEU A 164 -0.37 -5.40 -17.73
N ALA A 165 -1.15 -6.31 -18.31
CA ALA A 165 -2.53 -6.54 -17.89
C ALA A 165 -2.62 -7.07 -16.45
N ALA A 166 -1.69 -7.94 -16.02
CA ALA A 166 -1.60 -8.42 -14.65
C ALA A 166 -1.31 -7.30 -13.63
N GLN A 167 -0.74 -6.18 -14.09
CA GLN A 167 -0.46 -4.98 -13.30
C GLN A 167 -1.56 -3.90 -13.44
N GLY A 168 -2.73 -4.25 -13.96
CA GLY A 168 -3.86 -3.33 -14.14
C GLY A 168 -3.66 -2.33 -15.30
N ILE A 169 -2.71 -2.59 -16.22
CA ILE A 169 -2.42 -1.70 -17.33
C ILE A 169 -3.07 -2.25 -18.59
N LYS A 170 -4.00 -1.48 -19.17
CA LYS A 170 -4.67 -1.81 -20.43
C LYS A 170 -4.03 -1.07 -21.59
N LEU A 171 -3.63 -1.84 -22.63
CA LEU A 171 -3.08 -1.28 -23.85
C LEU A 171 -4.19 -1.09 -24.89
N LEU A 172 -4.19 0.09 -25.53
CA LEU A 172 -5.08 0.46 -26.61
C LEU A 172 -4.26 0.74 -27.87
N ASP A 173 -4.31 -0.17 -28.83
CA ASP A 173 -3.68 0.03 -30.15
C ASP A 173 -4.49 1.06 -30.95
N THR A 174 -3.90 2.21 -31.30
CA THR A 174 -4.51 3.28 -32.09
C THR A 174 -3.73 3.49 -33.38
N LYS A 175 -4.31 4.25 -34.33
CA LYS A 175 -3.62 4.59 -35.59
C LYS A 175 -2.40 5.47 -35.37
N GLU A 176 -2.33 6.17 -34.26
CA GLU A 176 -1.26 7.10 -33.88
C GLU A 176 -0.19 6.44 -32.99
N GLY A 177 -0.40 5.17 -32.59
CA GLY A 177 0.49 4.40 -31.69
C GLY A 177 -0.27 3.64 -30.63
N VAL A 178 0.43 3.13 -29.63
CA VAL A 178 -0.18 2.46 -28.47
C VAL A 178 -0.40 3.47 -27.37
N ARG A 179 -1.63 3.55 -26.88
CA ARG A 179 -1.97 4.27 -25.64
C ARG A 179 -2.22 3.26 -24.54
N TRP A 180 -2.07 3.68 -23.31
CA TRP A 180 -2.35 2.83 -22.16
C TRP A 180 -3.17 3.57 -21.10
N THR A 181 -3.88 2.80 -20.30
CA THR A 181 -4.63 3.28 -19.13
C THR A 181 -4.35 2.37 -17.95
N ARG A 182 -4.35 2.93 -16.76
CA ARG A 182 -4.27 2.18 -15.51
C ARG A 182 -5.67 2.10 -14.90
N ASP A 183 -6.11 0.88 -14.55
CA ASP A 183 -7.41 0.64 -13.88
C ASP A 183 -7.34 1.02 -12.39
#